data_4856e8ac67d0b28d833cea8f4cf8f4b0
#
_entry.id   4856e8ac67d0b28d833cea8f4cf8f4b0
#
_cell.length_a   1.000
_cell.length_b   1.000
_cell.length_c   1.000
_cell.angle_alpha   90.00
_cell.angle_beta   90.00
_cell.angle_gamma   90.00
#
_symmetry.space_group_name_H-M   'P 1'
#
loop_
_entity.id
_entity.type
_entity.pdbx_description
1 polymer ?
#
loop_
_entity_poly.entity_id
_entity_poly.type
_entity_poly.pdbx_seq_one_letter_code
_entity_poly.pdbx_strand_id
1 'polypeptide(L)'
;MKHLLLLLTLAAAAHAAPPASFWVALHQVETSGRLGAIEGDGGRSLGPLQISRAYFADSRVAGSYEQVIELEAAIKVASAYMKRYEPEAWRQGNVEILARLHNAGPGWRRKLAATDAYAAKVRRAMR
;
A
#
# COMPACT_ATOMS: atom_id res chain seq x y z
N MET A 1 -15.07 -24.76 48.36
CA MET A 1 -13.99 -24.16 47.55
C MET A 1 -14.56 -23.75 46.21
N LYS A 2 -14.63 -22.46 45.98
CA LYS A 2 -15.14 -21.91 44.72
C LYS A 2 -13.96 -21.74 43.79
N HIS A 3 -13.86 -22.59 42.76
CA HIS A 3 -12.89 -22.43 41.69
C HIS A 3 -13.37 -21.30 40.80
N LEU A 4 -12.71 -20.15 40.89
CA LEU A 4 -12.90 -19.03 39.97
C LEU A 4 -12.18 -19.40 38.65
N LEU A 5 -12.94 -19.85 37.66
CA LEU A 5 -12.41 -20.05 36.32
C LEU A 5 -12.23 -18.66 35.70
N LEU A 6 -10.99 -18.18 35.70
CA LEU A 6 -10.61 -16.97 34.96
C LEU A 6 -10.59 -17.33 33.47
N LEU A 7 -11.68 -17.04 32.78
CA LEU A 7 -11.72 -17.09 31.32
C LEU A 7 -10.86 -15.91 30.81
N LEU A 8 -9.60 -16.20 30.50
CA LEU A 8 -8.81 -15.31 29.67
C LEU A 8 -9.40 -15.37 28.26
N THR A 9 -10.26 -14.43 27.94
CA THR A 9 -10.59 -14.16 26.55
C THR A 9 -9.36 -13.51 25.94
N LEU A 10 -8.57 -14.31 25.22
CA LEU A 10 -7.53 -13.81 24.34
C LEU A 10 -8.26 -13.12 23.19
N ALA A 11 -8.49 -11.83 23.31
CA ALA A 11 -8.88 -11.04 22.17
C ALA A 11 -7.71 -11.09 21.19
N ALA A 12 -7.84 -11.90 20.13
CA ALA A 12 -6.94 -11.83 19.00
C ALA A 12 -7.01 -10.39 18.49
N ALA A 13 -5.93 -9.62 18.70
CA ALA A 13 -5.82 -8.29 18.11
C ALA A 13 -5.94 -8.49 16.59
N ALA A 14 -7.06 -8.04 16.02
CA ALA A 14 -7.21 -8.01 14.58
C ALA A 14 -6.03 -7.22 14.02
N HIS A 15 -5.18 -7.85 13.19
CA HIS A 15 -4.08 -7.16 12.55
C HIS A 15 -4.68 -6.06 11.68
N ALA A 16 -4.44 -4.80 12.06
CA ALA A 16 -4.90 -3.66 11.29
C ALA A 16 -4.08 -3.60 10.00
N ALA A 17 -4.61 -4.11 8.90
CA ALA A 17 -4.11 -3.82 7.56
C ALA A 17 -4.60 -2.42 7.16
N PRO A 18 -4.04 -1.80 6.11
CA PRO A 18 -4.58 -0.53 5.59
C PRO A 18 -6.07 -0.69 5.25
N PRO A 19 -6.91 0.29 5.60
CA PRO A 19 -8.33 0.22 5.30
C PRO A 19 -8.62 0.33 3.80
N ALA A 20 -9.81 -0.10 3.37
CA ALA A 20 -10.23 -0.01 1.97
C ALA A 20 -10.11 1.42 1.42
N SER A 21 -10.36 2.44 2.25
CA SER A 21 -10.22 3.84 1.87
C SER A 21 -8.80 4.24 1.46
N PHE A 22 -7.79 3.55 1.97
CA PHE A 22 -6.40 3.77 1.55
C PHE A 22 -6.18 3.40 0.08
N TRP A 23 -6.70 2.25 -0.35
CA TRP A 23 -6.59 1.82 -1.75
C TRP A 23 -7.36 2.72 -2.70
N VAL A 24 -8.55 3.16 -2.30
CA VAL A 24 -9.34 4.14 -3.06
C VAL A 24 -8.57 5.46 -3.19
N ALA A 25 -7.97 5.92 -2.09
CA ALA A 25 -7.17 7.15 -2.09
C ALA A 25 -5.93 7.04 -2.98
N LEU A 26 -5.19 5.93 -2.88
CA LEU A 26 -4.01 5.68 -3.70
C LEU A 26 -4.36 5.69 -5.19
N HIS A 27 -5.44 5.01 -5.57
CA HIS A 27 -5.94 4.98 -6.93
C HIS A 27 -6.34 6.38 -7.41
N GLN A 28 -7.00 7.15 -6.56
CA GLN A 28 -7.40 8.53 -6.87
C GLN A 28 -6.18 9.43 -7.07
N VAL A 29 -5.19 9.34 -6.21
CA VAL A 29 -3.97 10.16 -6.27
C VAL A 29 -3.12 9.81 -7.50
N GLU A 30 -2.98 8.52 -7.82
CA GLU A 30 -2.11 8.08 -8.91
C GLU A 30 -2.70 8.34 -10.30
N THR A 31 -3.97 8.05 -10.49
CA THR A 31 -4.58 8.07 -11.82
C THR A 31 -5.98 8.68 -11.86
N SER A 32 -6.40 9.39 -10.81
CA SER A 32 -7.76 9.94 -10.70
C SER A 32 -8.86 8.89 -10.84
N GLY A 33 -8.60 7.68 -10.34
CA GLY A 33 -9.55 6.58 -10.38
C GLY A 33 -9.68 5.91 -11.75
N ARG A 34 -8.77 6.17 -12.69
CA ARG A 34 -8.81 5.55 -14.03
C ARG A 34 -8.37 4.09 -13.98
N LEU A 35 -8.88 3.30 -14.90
CA LEU A 35 -8.58 1.86 -15.02
C LEU A 35 -7.86 1.59 -16.35
N GLY A 36 -7.15 0.45 -16.38
CA GLY A 36 -6.50 -0.05 -17.58
C GLY A 36 -5.00 0.25 -17.65
N ALA A 37 -4.46 0.22 -18.85
CA ALA A 37 -3.03 0.31 -19.12
C ALA A 37 -2.54 1.76 -19.16
N ILE A 38 -2.67 2.46 -18.05
CA ILE A 38 -2.27 3.86 -17.93
C ILE A 38 -0.76 3.93 -17.73
N GLU A 39 -0.05 4.49 -18.70
CA GLU A 39 1.38 4.75 -18.58
C GLU A 39 1.64 6.11 -17.94
N GLY A 40 2.59 6.16 -17.02
CA GLY A 40 3.05 7.38 -16.37
C GLY A 40 4.56 7.41 -16.25
N ASP A 41 5.08 8.55 -15.84
CA ASP A 41 6.51 8.74 -15.60
C ASP A 41 7.38 8.33 -16.81
N GLY A 42 6.97 8.75 -18.01
CA GLY A 42 7.68 8.43 -19.24
C GLY A 42 7.64 6.94 -19.61
N GLY A 43 6.58 6.22 -19.24
CA GLY A 43 6.40 4.79 -19.48
C GLY A 43 7.03 3.89 -18.43
N ARG A 44 7.58 4.45 -17.34
CA ARG A 44 8.21 3.68 -16.26
C ARG A 44 7.22 3.16 -15.24
N SER A 45 6.01 3.69 -15.22
CA SER A 45 4.93 3.29 -14.32
C SER A 45 3.71 2.87 -15.13
N LEU A 46 2.97 1.90 -14.61
CA LEU A 46 1.86 1.27 -15.34
C LEU A 46 0.67 1.02 -14.42
N GLY A 47 -0.51 1.24 -14.99
CA GLY A 47 -1.79 0.84 -14.42
C GLY A 47 -2.36 1.79 -13.37
N PRO A 48 -3.48 1.40 -12.75
CA PRO A 48 -4.24 2.25 -11.83
C PRO A 48 -3.43 2.79 -10.66
N LEU A 49 -2.46 2.03 -10.14
CA LEU A 49 -1.61 2.41 -9.02
C LEU A 49 -0.21 2.84 -9.43
N GLN A 50 0.07 2.95 -10.71
CA GLN A 50 1.36 3.41 -11.25
C GLN A 50 2.56 2.61 -10.71
N ILE A 51 2.55 1.31 -10.95
CA ILE A 51 3.58 0.38 -10.48
C ILE A 51 4.70 0.27 -11.53
N SER A 52 5.95 0.44 -11.11
CA SER A 52 7.12 0.25 -11.97
C SER A 52 7.52 -1.23 -12.05
N ARG A 53 8.37 -1.58 -13.03
CA ARG A 53 8.92 -2.93 -13.16
C ARG A 53 9.74 -3.32 -11.92
N ALA A 54 10.55 -2.41 -11.39
CA ALA A 54 11.34 -2.65 -10.18
C ALA A 54 10.44 -2.90 -8.96
N TYR A 55 9.38 -2.11 -8.81
CA TYR A 55 8.39 -2.29 -7.75
C TYR A 55 7.74 -3.68 -7.84
N PHE A 56 7.30 -4.07 -9.04
CA PHE A 56 6.72 -5.39 -9.28
C PHE A 56 7.69 -6.51 -8.92
N ALA A 57 8.95 -6.43 -9.39
CA ALA A 57 9.98 -7.41 -9.08
C ALA A 57 10.21 -7.55 -7.58
N ASP A 58 10.30 -6.42 -6.87
CA ASP A 58 10.50 -6.39 -5.42
C ASP A 58 9.30 -6.92 -4.63
N SER A 59 8.11 -6.89 -5.19
CA SER A 59 6.93 -7.47 -4.57
C SER A 59 7.00 -9.00 -4.48
N ARG A 60 7.77 -9.62 -5.37
CA ARG A 60 7.88 -11.09 -5.52
C ARG A 60 6.56 -11.80 -5.82
N VAL A 61 5.57 -11.07 -6.30
CA VAL A 61 4.32 -11.65 -6.77
C VAL A 61 4.56 -12.37 -8.09
N ALA A 62 4.03 -13.58 -8.22
CA ALA A 62 4.16 -14.39 -9.44
C ALA A 62 3.36 -13.79 -10.61
N GLY A 63 3.77 -14.14 -11.82
CA GLY A 63 3.11 -13.71 -13.04
C GLY A 63 3.88 -12.63 -13.79
N SER A 64 3.23 -12.01 -14.75
CA SER A 64 3.84 -10.96 -15.57
C SER A 64 3.58 -9.57 -14.97
N TYR A 65 4.49 -8.64 -15.27
CA TYR A 65 4.35 -7.24 -14.87
C TYR A 65 3.04 -6.61 -15.39
N GLU A 66 2.62 -6.98 -16.58
CA GLU A 66 1.44 -6.42 -17.25
C GLU A 66 0.13 -6.66 -16.46
N GLN A 67 0.12 -7.60 -15.52
CA GLN A 67 -1.05 -7.82 -14.65
C GLN A 67 -1.44 -6.58 -13.82
N VAL A 68 -0.50 -5.66 -13.57
CA VAL A 68 -0.76 -4.44 -12.78
C VAL A 68 -1.69 -3.44 -13.46
N ILE A 69 -2.10 -3.68 -14.69
CA ILE A 69 -3.17 -2.92 -15.35
C ILE A 69 -4.54 -3.19 -14.71
N GLU A 70 -4.70 -4.33 -14.06
CA GLU A 70 -5.89 -4.69 -13.31
C GLU A 70 -5.76 -4.18 -11.87
N LEU A 71 -6.75 -3.43 -11.38
CA LEU A 71 -6.70 -2.81 -10.05
C LEU A 71 -6.48 -3.83 -8.95
N GLU A 72 -7.21 -4.95 -9.00
CA GLU A 72 -7.10 -6.00 -7.99
C GLU A 72 -5.69 -6.62 -7.94
N ALA A 73 -5.09 -6.88 -9.10
CA ALA A 73 -3.72 -7.38 -9.21
C ALA A 73 -2.71 -6.32 -8.73
N ALA A 74 -2.93 -5.05 -9.06
CA ALA A 74 -2.09 -3.95 -8.60
C ALA A 74 -2.11 -3.83 -7.06
N ILE A 75 -3.28 -3.96 -6.44
CA ILE A 75 -3.41 -3.96 -4.97
C ILE A 75 -2.66 -5.15 -4.36
N LYS A 76 -2.75 -6.33 -4.96
CA LYS A 76 -2.01 -7.51 -4.50
C LYS A 76 -0.50 -7.29 -4.54
N VAL A 77 0.01 -6.73 -5.62
CA VAL A 77 1.43 -6.39 -5.79
C VAL A 77 1.86 -5.34 -4.75
N ALA A 78 1.10 -4.27 -4.62
CA ALA A 78 1.40 -3.21 -3.65
C ALA A 78 1.35 -3.71 -2.21
N SER A 79 0.39 -4.57 -1.88
CA SER A 79 0.28 -5.19 -0.56
C SER A 79 1.52 -6.03 -0.23
N ALA A 80 1.96 -6.87 -1.16
CA ALA A 80 3.15 -7.70 -0.97
C ALA A 80 4.42 -6.85 -0.81
N TYR A 81 4.56 -5.80 -1.60
CA TYR A 81 5.66 -4.84 -1.53
C TYR A 81 5.70 -4.11 -0.17
N MET A 82 4.56 -3.62 0.29
CA MET A 82 4.45 -2.92 1.56
C MET A 82 4.74 -3.83 2.76
N LYS A 83 4.24 -5.06 2.74
CA LYS A 83 4.54 -6.07 3.76
C LYS A 83 6.02 -6.39 3.83
N ARG A 84 6.68 -6.42 2.68
CA ARG A 84 8.11 -6.71 2.61
C ARG A 84 8.96 -5.60 3.22
N TYR A 85 8.70 -4.35 2.85
CA TYR A 85 9.56 -3.24 3.22
C TYR A 85 9.16 -2.50 4.49
N GLU A 86 7.88 -2.51 4.84
CA GLU A 86 7.36 -1.85 6.04
C GLU A 86 6.35 -2.75 6.76
N PRO A 87 6.78 -3.92 7.25
CA PRO A 87 5.87 -4.89 7.87
C PRO A 87 5.16 -4.34 9.11
N GLU A 88 5.83 -3.50 9.90
CA GLU A 88 5.24 -2.89 11.09
C GLU A 88 4.16 -1.86 10.72
N ALA A 89 4.47 -0.98 9.77
CA ALA A 89 3.50 -0.01 9.26
C ALA A 89 2.28 -0.71 8.65
N TRP A 90 2.50 -1.82 7.94
CA TRP A 90 1.41 -2.63 7.41
C TRP A 90 0.50 -3.16 8.52
N ARG A 91 1.08 -3.76 9.56
CA ARG A 91 0.30 -4.32 10.68
C ARG A 91 -0.48 -3.25 11.43
N GLN A 92 0.09 -2.07 11.58
CA GLN A 92 -0.53 -0.94 12.28
C GLN A 92 -1.52 -0.17 11.42
N GLY A 93 -1.60 -0.44 10.12
CA GLY A 93 -2.38 0.37 9.18
C GLY A 93 -1.86 1.80 9.07
N ASN A 94 -0.54 2.00 9.17
CA ASN A 94 0.09 3.32 9.10
C ASN A 94 0.16 3.80 7.66
N VAL A 95 -0.93 4.41 7.21
CA VAL A 95 -1.11 4.85 5.81
C VAL A 95 -0.11 5.92 5.38
N GLU A 96 0.39 6.73 6.29
CA GLU A 96 1.39 7.75 5.97
C GLU A 96 2.71 7.11 5.54
N ILE A 97 3.22 6.16 6.31
CA ILE A 97 4.44 5.43 5.95
C ILE A 97 4.23 4.64 4.65
N LEU A 98 3.10 3.96 4.52
CA LEU A 98 2.80 3.18 3.32
C LEU A 98 2.68 4.03 2.06
N ALA A 99 2.10 5.23 2.18
CA ALA A 99 2.04 6.19 1.07
C ALA A 99 3.43 6.67 0.65
N ARG A 100 4.30 7.01 1.62
CA ARG A 100 5.68 7.43 1.34
C ARG A 100 6.48 6.31 0.66
N LEU A 101 6.36 5.09 1.16
CA LEU A 101 6.98 3.92 0.56
C LEU A 101 6.52 3.71 -0.88
N HIS A 102 5.22 3.79 -1.14
CA HIS A 102 4.66 3.66 -2.49
C HIS A 102 5.21 4.72 -3.44
N ASN A 103 5.31 5.96 -2.99
CA ASN A 103 5.78 7.11 -3.78
C ASN A 103 7.28 7.08 -4.07
N ALA A 104 8.11 6.75 -3.06
CA ALA A 104 9.56 6.95 -3.14
C ALA A 104 10.40 5.68 -2.97
N GLY A 105 9.76 4.54 -2.68
CA GLY A 105 10.47 3.28 -2.46
C GLY A 105 11.09 3.16 -1.06
N PRO A 106 11.89 2.09 -0.82
CA PRO A 106 12.44 1.79 0.50
C PRO A 106 13.33 2.88 1.10
N GLY A 107 13.90 3.74 0.25
CA GLY A 107 14.70 4.89 0.66
C GLY A 107 13.92 6.14 1.05
N TRP A 108 12.61 6.05 1.25
CA TRP A 108 11.74 7.20 1.47
C TRP A 108 12.15 8.06 2.69
N ARG A 109 12.77 7.46 3.72
CA ARG A 109 13.22 8.20 4.91
C ARG A 109 14.27 9.27 4.60
N ARG A 110 15.00 9.09 3.51
CA ARG A 110 15.94 10.11 2.99
C ARG A 110 15.26 11.15 2.09
N LYS A 111 13.95 10.99 1.86
CA LYS A 111 13.13 11.82 0.97
C LYS A 111 11.88 12.33 1.67
N LEU A 112 11.98 12.66 2.95
CA LEU A 112 10.83 13.09 3.75
C LEU A 112 10.16 14.33 3.16
N ALA A 113 10.93 15.37 2.86
CA ALA A 113 10.37 16.58 2.27
C ALA A 113 9.73 16.32 0.90
N ALA A 114 10.36 15.50 0.07
CA ALA A 114 9.85 15.18 -1.27
C ALA A 114 8.56 14.36 -1.23
N THR A 115 8.34 13.56 -0.18
CA THR A 115 7.15 12.71 -0.03
C THR A 115 6.03 13.33 0.81
N ASP A 116 6.27 14.48 1.46
CA ASP A 116 5.27 15.15 2.31
C ASP A 116 3.99 15.51 1.55
N ALA A 117 4.13 16.11 0.40
CA ALA A 117 2.98 16.51 -0.43
C ALA A 117 2.17 15.30 -0.88
N TYR A 118 2.84 14.22 -1.28
CA TYR A 118 2.20 12.99 -1.69
C TYR A 118 1.42 12.35 -0.54
N ALA A 119 2.04 12.18 0.63
CA ALA A 119 1.38 11.63 1.81
C ALA A 119 0.16 12.47 2.23
N ALA A 120 0.26 13.79 2.14
CA ALA A 120 -0.85 14.69 2.43
C ALA A 120 -2.01 14.52 1.43
N LYS A 121 -1.72 14.33 0.13
CA LYS A 121 -2.74 14.04 -0.89
C LYS A 121 -3.49 12.75 -0.59
N VAL A 122 -2.76 11.70 -0.23
CA VAL A 122 -3.37 10.41 0.14
C VAL A 122 -4.29 10.58 1.34
N ARG A 123 -3.83 11.24 2.41
CA ARG A 123 -4.66 11.48 3.60
C ARG A 123 -5.93 12.26 3.26
N ARG A 124 -5.83 13.29 2.42
CA ARG A 124 -7.01 14.07 2.00
C ARG A 124 -7.99 13.22 1.19
N ALA A 125 -7.50 12.37 0.32
CA ALA A 125 -8.33 11.50 -0.51
C ALA A 125 -9.02 10.39 0.30
N MET A 126 -8.56 10.09 1.52
CA MET A 126 -9.16 9.11 2.42
C MET A 126 -10.37 9.65 3.19
N ARG A 127 -10.65 10.93 3.12
CA ARG A 127 -11.74 11.59 3.87
C ARG A 127 -13.10 11.39 3.20
#